data_fc174014c7e16667679ad0fb3daaa670
#
_entry.id   fc174014c7e16667679ad0fb3daaa670
#
_cell.length_a   1.000
_cell.length_b   1.000
_cell.length_c   1.000
_cell.angle_alpha   90.00
_cell.angle_beta   90.00
_cell.angle_gamma   90.00
#
_symmetry.space_group_name_H-M   'P 1'
#
loop_
_entity.id
_entity.type
_entity.pdbx_description
1 polymer ?
#
loop_
_entity_poly.entity_id
_entity_poly.type
_entity_poly.pdbx_seq_one_letter_code
_entity_poly.pdbx_strand_id
1 'polypeptide(L)'
;LENYVVEFPKYRPLEIFDRNFGKSDVNYKFPPEYEPYIVGTLPFNEIDKAYKGYRYAINLNSIKQSQTMFARRVYELLGSNTITVSNFSRGVRLMFGDLVISSDNGKEIVERLQRLDEEVSQKFRLAGLRKVMLEHTYEQRLAYVARKTLDWRLDDALPVMVVVALVASRGEYLQVVENYQAQQHARKRLLVVLKRAIDVEKLAGPHDKTIRVVDSSKAA
;
A
#
# COMPACT_ATOMS: atom_id res chain seq x y z
N LEU A 1 -26.29 4.36 -5.40
CA LEU A 1 -25.94 2.93 -5.37
C LEU A 1 -26.41 2.23 -6.64
N GLU A 2 -27.68 2.41 -7.00
CA GLU A 2 -28.35 1.64 -8.06
C GLU A 2 -27.61 1.68 -9.41
N ASN A 3 -27.18 2.82 -9.87
CA ASN A 3 -26.52 2.95 -11.18
C ASN A 3 -25.01 2.68 -11.18
N TYR A 4 -24.43 2.40 -10.02
CA TYR A 4 -23.00 2.23 -9.88
C TYR A 4 -22.62 0.78 -9.59
N VAL A 5 -23.15 0.22 -8.52
CA VAL A 5 -22.74 -1.11 -8.04
C VAL A 5 -23.36 -2.23 -8.85
N VAL A 6 -24.58 -2.07 -9.39
CA VAL A 6 -25.32 -3.09 -10.17
C VAL A 6 -24.60 -3.52 -11.45
N GLU A 7 -23.65 -2.74 -11.94
CA GLU A 7 -22.89 -3.11 -13.13
C GLU A 7 -21.80 -4.16 -12.84
N PHE A 8 -21.25 -4.17 -11.63
CA PHE A 8 -20.13 -5.05 -11.29
C PHE A 8 -20.45 -6.54 -11.35
N PRO A 9 -21.60 -7.02 -10.79
CA PRO A 9 -21.94 -8.44 -10.83
C PRO A 9 -22.07 -9.03 -12.23
N LYS A 10 -22.34 -8.21 -13.23
CA LYS A 10 -22.42 -8.63 -14.64
C LYS A 10 -21.08 -9.07 -15.22
N TYR A 11 -19.98 -8.65 -14.61
CA TYR A 11 -18.62 -8.83 -15.15
C TYR A 11 -17.70 -9.62 -14.21
N ARG A 12 -17.93 -9.51 -12.90
CA ARG A 12 -17.10 -10.16 -11.87
C ARG A 12 -17.96 -10.54 -10.67
N PRO A 13 -17.62 -11.65 -9.99
CA PRO A 13 -18.24 -11.96 -8.71
C PRO A 13 -18.10 -10.78 -7.73
N LEU A 14 -19.19 -10.45 -7.07
CA LEU A 14 -19.25 -9.40 -6.04
C LEU A 14 -19.63 -10.06 -4.71
N GLU A 15 -18.93 -9.69 -3.65
CA GLU A 15 -19.28 -10.09 -2.28
C GLU A 15 -19.39 -8.85 -1.40
N ILE A 16 -20.42 -8.86 -0.54
CA ILE A 16 -20.72 -7.76 0.38
C ILE A 16 -20.63 -8.27 1.79
N PHE A 17 -19.72 -7.73 2.58
CA PHE A 17 -19.67 -7.90 4.03
C PHE A 17 -20.47 -6.79 4.68
N ASP A 18 -21.68 -7.11 5.11
CA ASP A 18 -22.58 -6.14 5.73
C ASP A 18 -22.41 -6.13 7.25
N ARG A 19 -21.94 -5.04 7.81
CA ARG A 19 -21.79 -4.87 9.28
C ARG A 19 -23.11 -4.94 10.05
N ASN A 20 -24.25 -4.81 9.36
CA ASN A 20 -25.58 -4.90 9.93
C ASN A 20 -26.27 -6.24 9.63
N PHE A 21 -25.55 -7.19 9.05
CA PHE A 21 -26.08 -8.52 8.77
C PHE A 21 -26.68 -9.16 10.01
N GLY A 22 -27.93 -9.67 9.90
CA GLY A 22 -28.66 -10.25 11.02
C GLY A 22 -29.32 -9.25 11.98
N LYS A 23 -29.17 -7.92 11.77
CA LYS A 23 -29.85 -6.90 12.56
C LYS A 23 -31.20 -6.52 11.95
N SER A 24 -32.14 -6.12 12.80
CA SER A 24 -33.52 -5.81 12.40
C SER A 24 -33.72 -4.37 11.89
N ASP A 25 -32.73 -3.48 11.94
CA ASP A 25 -32.90 -2.08 11.58
C ASP A 25 -33.07 -1.92 10.07
N VAL A 26 -34.27 -1.52 9.66
CA VAL A 26 -34.67 -1.38 8.26
C VAL A 26 -33.90 -0.28 7.53
N ASN A 27 -33.45 0.76 8.24
CA ASN A 27 -32.76 1.91 7.65
C ASN A 27 -31.36 1.57 7.12
N TYR A 28 -30.79 0.45 7.54
CA TYR A 28 -29.45 0.02 7.16
C TYR A 28 -29.44 -1.28 6.35
N LYS A 29 -30.60 -1.69 5.82
CA LYS A 29 -30.65 -2.85 4.92
C LYS A 29 -30.24 -2.46 3.52
N PHE A 30 -29.51 -3.34 2.87
CA PHE A 30 -29.30 -3.24 1.43
C PHE A 30 -30.63 -3.46 0.68
N PRO A 31 -30.81 -2.82 -0.47
CA PRO A 31 -31.91 -3.15 -1.36
C PRO A 31 -31.96 -4.65 -1.72
N PRO A 32 -33.14 -5.22 -1.95
CA PRO A 32 -33.30 -6.67 -2.15
C PRO A 32 -32.41 -7.25 -3.28
N GLU A 33 -32.13 -6.48 -4.32
CA GLU A 33 -31.28 -6.88 -5.43
C GLU A 33 -29.83 -7.17 -5.03
N TYR A 34 -29.39 -6.73 -3.85
CA TYR A 34 -28.04 -7.00 -3.32
C TYR A 34 -27.98 -8.21 -2.40
N GLU A 35 -29.12 -8.74 -1.96
CA GLU A 35 -29.17 -9.91 -1.05
C GLU A 35 -28.31 -11.10 -1.53
N PRO A 36 -28.33 -11.47 -2.84
CA PRO A 36 -27.54 -12.60 -3.33
C PRO A 36 -26.01 -12.40 -3.18
N TYR A 37 -25.55 -11.19 -2.96
CA TYR A 37 -24.13 -10.85 -2.86
C TYR A 37 -23.66 -10.69 -1.41
N ILE A 38 -24.59 -10.71 -0.43
CA ILE A 38 -24.25 -10.56 0.99
C ILE A 38 -23.77 -11.89 1.52
N VAL A 39 -22.48 -11.96 1.86
CA VAL A 39 -21.82 -13.17 2.38
C VAL A 39 -21.76 -13.20 3.91
N GLY A 40 -22.27 -12.18 4.58
CA GLY A 40 -22.28 -12.08 6.03
C GLY A 40 -21.63 -10.82 6.56
N THR A 41 -21.06 -10.90 7.75
CA THR A 41 -20.35 -9.79 8.41
C THR A 41 -18.96 -10.19 8.84
N LEU A 42 -18.07 -9.22 8.99
CA LEU A 42 -16.76 -9.41 9.61
C LEU A 42 -16.64 -8.49 10.83
N PRO A 43 -16.07 -8.97 11.93
CA PRO A 43 -15.74 -8.12 13.06
C PRO A 43 -14.63 -7.13 12.68
N PHE A 44 -14.55 -6.02 13.42
CA PHE A 44 -13.62 -4.93 13.09
C PHE A 44 -12.15 -5.39 13.00
N ASN A 45 -11.74 -6.28 13.90
CA ASN A 45 -10.38 -6.83 13.94
C ASN A 45 -10.07 -7.84 12.82
N GLU A 46 -11.05 -8.19 11.97
CA GLU A 46 -10.89 -9.10 10.84
C GLU A 46 -11.20 -8.47 9.49
N ILE A 47 -11.57 -7.18 9.47
CA ILE A 47 -11.96 -6.50 8.23
C ILE A 47 -10.82 -6.46 7.19
N ASP A 48 -9.57 -6.50 7.64
CA ASP A 48 -8.41 -6.56 6.77
C ASP A 48 -8.34 -7.84 5.93
N LYS A 49 -8.97 -8.95 6.38
CA LYS A 49 -9.11 -10.18 5.59
C LYS A 49 -9.91 -9.91 4.31
N ALA A 50 -11.02 -9.14 4.43
CA ALA A 50 -11.78 -8.72 3.26
C ALA A 50 -10.96 -7.79 2.35
N TYR A 51 -10.21 -6.84 2.92
CA TYR A 51 -9.41 -5.92 2.11
C TYR A 51 -8.28 -6.61 1.35
N LYS A 52 -7.59 -7.57 1.97
CA LYS A 52 -6.47 -8.30 1.38
C LYS A 52 -6.90 -9.50 0.52
N GLY A 53 -8.08 -10.05 0.79
CA GLY A 53 -8.59 -11.26 0.12
C GLY A 53 -9.09 -11.03 -1.30
N TYR A 54 -9.32 -9.77 -1.69
CA TYR A 54 -9.90 -9.44 -3.00
C TYR A 54 -8.95 -8.62 -3.86
N ARG A 55 -9.02 -8.86 -5.16
CA ARG A 55 -8.24 -8.10 -6.14
C ARG A 55 -8.70 -6.64 -6.25
N TYR A 56 -10.00 -6.42 -6.11
CA TYR A 56 -10.65 -5.13 -6.21
C TYR A 56 -11.55 -4.90 -5.00
N ALA A 57 -11.63 -3.68 -4.53
CA ALA A 57 -12.57 -3.30 -3.51
C ALA A 57 -13.29 -1.99 -3.84
N ILE A 58 -14.59 -1.95 -3.55
CA ILE A 58 -15.44 -0.80 -3.85
C ILE A 58 -15.51 0.10 -2.62
N ASN A 59 -15.20 1.36 -2.83
CA ASN A 59 -15.44 2.44 -1.88
C ASN A 59 -16.57 3.33 -2.37
N LEU A 60 -17.47 3.73 -1.48
CA LEU A 60 -18.55 4.65 -1.78
C LEU A 60 -18.44 5.87 -0.88
N ASN A 61 -18.48 7.05 -1.47
CA ASN A 61 -18.50 8.33 -0.79
C ASN A 61 -19.88 8.96 -0.89
N SER A 62 -20.47 9.32 0.24
CA SER A 62 -21.74 10.05 0.29
C SER A 62 -21.55 11.51 -0.14
N ILE A 63 -20.41 12.10 0.19
CA ILE A 63 -20.09 13.50 -0.12
C ILE A 63 -19.08 13.52 -1.27
N LYS A 64 -19.47 14.08 -2.41
CA LYS A 64 -18.67 14.04 -3.63
C LYS A 64 -17.81 15.29 -3.84
N GLN A 65 -18.33 16.47 -3.48
CA GLN A 65 -17.71 17.76 -3.83
C GLN A 65 -16.72 18.30 -2.79
N SER A 66 -16.69 17.74 -1.57
CA SER A 66 -15.72 18.16 -0.57
C SER A 66 -14.29 17.83 -0.98
N GLN A 67 -13.38 18.75 -0.76
CA GLN A 67 -11.94 18.54 -1.03
C GLN A 67 -11.27 17.66 0.04
N THR A 68 -11.83 17.60 1.24
CA THR A 68 -11.21 16.97 2.42
C THR A 68 -12.04 15.84 3.01
N MET A 69 -13.35 15.78 2.71
CA MET A 69 -14.25 14.80 3.30
C MET A 69 -14.50 13.65 2.31
N PHE A 70 -13.97 12.50 2.61
CA PHE A 70 -14.20 11.23 1.91
C PHE A 70 -13.99 10.05 2.87
N ALA A 71 -14.40 8.86 2.45
CA ALA A 71 -14.32 7.68 3.30
C ALA A 71 -12.87 7.29 3.62
N ARG A 72 -12.56 7.13 4.92
CA ARG A 72 -11.26 6.68 5.41
C ARG A 72 -10.84 5.33 4.79
N ARG A 73 -11.81 4.51 4.42
CA ARG A 73 -11.58 3.21 3.77
C ARG A 73 -10.66 3.27 2.56
N VAL A 74 -10.60 4.39 1.84
CA VAL A 74 -9.67 4.56 0.71
C VAL A 74 -8.22 4.33 1.14
N TYR A 75 -7.81 4.88 2.29
CA TYR A 75 -6.46 4.65 2.83
C TYR A 75 -6.24 3.19 3.24
N GLU A 76 -7.25 2.59 3.84
CA GLU A 76 -7.19 1.21 4.31
C GLU A 76 -7.06 0.23 3.13
N LEU A 77 -7.80 0.44 2.06
CA LEU A 77 -7.76 -0.39 0.85
C LEU A 77 -6.43 -0.26 0.11
N LEU A 78 -5.96 0.96 -0.12
CA LEU A 78 -4.66 1.19 -0.75
C LEU A 78 -3.51 0.65 0.13
N GLY A 79 -3.59 0.85 1.45
CA GLY A 79 -2.64 0.28 2.42
C GLY A 79 -2.67 -1.24 2.51
N SER A 80 -3.78 -1.87 2.11
CA SER A 80 -3.93 -3.33 2.00
C SER A 80 -3.46 -3.88 0.64
N ASN A 81 -2.86 -3.05 -0.20
CA ASN A 81 -2.40 -3.43 -1.54
C ASN A 81 -3.54 -3.92 -2.45
N THR A 82 -4.72 -3.30 -2.36
CA THR A 82 -5.93 -3.67 -3.10
C THR A 82 -6.29 -2.57 -4.09
N ILE A 83 -6.66 -2.95 -5.33
CA ILE A 83 -7.12 -1.98 -6.32
C ILE A 83 -8.44 -1.38 -5.83
N THR A 84 -8.41 -0.08 -5.57
CA THR A 84 -9.56 0.65 -5.04
C THR A 84 -10.36 1.26 -6.17
N VAL A 85 -11.64 0.93 -6.18
CA VAL A 85 -12.65 1.46 -7.10
C VAL A 85 -13.58 2.36 -6.30
N SER A 86 -13.93 3.53 -6.82
CA SER A 86 -14.76 4.48 -6.08
C SER A 86 -15.73 5.22 -7.00
N ASN A 87 -16.90 5.59 -6.47
CA ASN A 87 -17.66 6.66 -7.09
C ASN A 87 -16.86 7.97 -7.02
N PHE A 88 -17.23 8.95 -7.85
CA PHE A 88 -16.50 10.21 -7.87
C PHE A 88 -16.46 10.87 -6.49
N SER A 89 -15.29 11.37 -6.13
CA SER A 89 -15.07 12.24 -4.97
C SER A 89 -13.92 13.19 -5.26
N ARG A 90 -14.19 14.49 -5.13
CA ARG A 90 -13.18 15.53 -5.34
C ARG A 90 -11.99 15.37 -4.40
N GLY A 91 -12.24 15.03 -3.13
CA GLY A 91 -11.16 14.81 -2.15
C GLY A 91 -10.29 13.60 -2.50
N VAL A 92 -10.90 12.49 -2.91
CA VAL A 92 -10.15 11.31 -3.38
C VAL A 92 -9.30 11.65 -4.60
N ARG A 93 -9.89 12.37 -5.57
CA ARG A 93 -9.18 12.76 -6.79
C ARG A 93 -7.98 13.67 -6.51
N LEU A 94 -8.13 14.63 -5.60
CA LEU A 94 -7.05 15.55 -5.22
C LEU A 94 -5.93 14.84 -4.45
N MET A 95 -6.29 13.88 -3.59
CA MET A 95 -5.34 13.20 -2.71
C MET A 95 -4.59 12.06 -3.40
N PHE A 96 -5.28 11.27 -4.22
CA PHE A 96 -4.76 10.03 -4.79
C PHE A 96 -4.68 10.03 -6.32
N GLY A 97 -5.27 11.02 -6.99
CA GLY A 97 -5.25 11.08 -8.44
C GLY A 97 -5.81 9.82 -9.08
N ASP A 98 -5.05 9.26 -10.00
CA ASP A 98 -5.41 8.05 -10.73
C ASP A 98 -5.10 6.74 -9.98
N LEU A 99 -4.56 6.81 -8.76
CA LEU A 99 -4.34 5.63 -7.91
C LEU A 99 -5.65 5.02 -7.38
N VAL A 100 -6.77 5.73 -7.53
CA VAL A 100 -8.12 5.23 -7.29
C VAL A 100 -8.91 5.32 -8.60
N ILE A 101 -9.42 4.19 -9.06
CA ILE A 101 -10.27 4.15 -10.26
C ILE A 101 -11.62 4.73 -9.90
N SER A 102 -11.88 5.96 -10.32
CA SER A 102 -13.04 6.74 -9.89
C SER A 102 -13.91 7.17 -11.07
N SER A 103 -15.20 6.87 -10.99
CA SER A 103 -16.25 7.35 -11.87
C SER A 103 -17.61 7.16 -11.20
N ASP A 104 -18.61 7.97 -11.56
CA ASP A 104 -20.01 7.74 -11.17
C ASP A 104 -20.72 6.75 -12.11
N ASN A 105 -20.06 6.33 -13.17
CA ASN A 105 -20.55 5.35 -14.12
C ASN A 105 -19.87 3.99 -13.87
N GLY A 106 -20.61 3.02 -13.34
CA GLY A 106 -20.11 1.68 -13.07
C GLY A 106 -19.61 0.95 -14.32
N LYS A 107 -20.24 1.16 -15.48
CA LYS A 107 -19.82 0.56 -16.75
C LYS A 107 -18.43 1.06 -17.16
N GLU A 108 -18.18 2.36 -17.06
CA GLU A 108 -16.85 2.94 -17.35
C GLU A 108 -15.78 2.32 -16.48
N ILE A 109 -16.06 2.12 -15.19
CA ILE A 109 -15.11 1.46 -14.28
C ILE A 109 -14.84 0.03 -14.73
N VAL A 110 -15.86 -0.74 -15.03
CA VAL A 110 -15.70 -2.12 -15.50
C VAL A 110 -14.84 -2.18 -16.75
N GLU A 111 -15.07 -1.31 -17.72
CA GLU A 111 -14.26 -1.22 -18.94
C GLU A 111 -12.80 -0.90 -18.63
N ARG A 112 -12.54 -0.02 -17.66
CA ARG A 112 -11.17 0.27 -17.19
C ARG A 112 -10.52 -0.93 -16.51
N LEU A 113 -11.27 -1.65 -15.67
CA LEU A 113 -10.76 -2.86 -14.99
C LEU A 113 -10.43 -3.99 -15.98
N GLN A 114 -11.19 -4.13 -17.05
CA GLN A 114 -10.96 -5.14 -18.08
C GLN A 114 -9.67 -4.90 -18.88
N ARG A 115 -9.21 -3.66 -18.96
CA ARG A 115 -7.97 -3.27 -19.65
C ARG A 115 -6.72 -3.44 -18.77
N LEU A 116 -6.89 -3.74 -17.46
CA LEU A 116 -5.76 -3.96 -16.56
C LEU A 116 -5.25 -5.40 -16.71
N ASP A 117 -4.12 -5.57 -17.35
CA ASP A 117 -3.36 -6.82 -17.30
C ASP A 117 -2.73 -7.05 -15.91
N GLU A 118 -2.08 -8.17 -15.70
CA GLU A 118 -1.52 -8.52 -14.40
C GLU A 118 -0.35 -7.59 -14.01
N GLU A 119 0.51 -7.27 -14.96
CA GLU A 119 1.68 -6.41 -14.69
C GLU A 119 1.24 -4.99 -14.32
N VAL A 120 0.32 -4.41 -15.09
CA VAL A 120 -0.26 -3.10 -14.81
C VAL A 120 -0.99 -3.11 -13.46
N SER A 121 -1.74 -4.17 -13.15
CA SER A 121 -2.43 -4.33 -11.88
C SER A 121 -1.47 -4.35 -10.69
N GLN A 122 -0.34 -5.07 -10.80
CA GLN A 122 0.68 -5.12 -9.75
C GLN A 122 1.34 -3.76 -9.53
N LYS A 123 1.71 -3.07 -10.62
CA LYS A 123 2.28 -1.71 -10.54
C LYS A 123 1.30 -0.73 -9.90
N PHE A 124 0.03 -0.81 -10.27
CA PHE A 124 -1.03 0.04 -9.76
C PHE A 124 -1.24 -0.16 -8.25
N ARG A 125 -1.35 -1.40 -7.80
CA ARG A 125 -1.46 -1.78 -6.38
C ARG A 125 -0.28 -1.27 -5.57
N LEU A 126 0.93 -1.52 -6.07
CA LEU A 126 2.17 -1.11 -5.39
C LEU A 126 2.29 0.42 -5.29
N ALA A 127 1.89 1.15 -6.32
CA ALA A 127 1.90 2.60 -6.30
C ALA A 127 0.93 3.17 -5.25
N GLY A 128 -0.29 2.61 -5.15
CA GLY A 128 -1.26 2.96 -4.11
C GLY A 128 -0.76 2.69 -2.70
N LEU A 129 -0.20 1.49 -2.47
CA LEU A 129 0.40 1.12 -1.19
C LEU A 129 1.53 2.07 -0.80
N ARG A 130 2.46 2.36 -1.72
CA ARG A 130 3.58 3.29 -1.48
C ARG A 130 3.09 4.69 -1.14
N LYS A 131 2.09 5.20 -1.84
CA LYS A 131 1.50 6.52 -1.56
C LYS A 131 1.01 6.60 -0.11
N VAL A 132 0.28 5.60 0.36
CA VAL A 132 -0.24 5.58 1.74
C VAL A 132 0.89 5.44 2.75
N MET A 133 1.82 4.52 2.54
CA MET A 133 2.91 4.25 3.50
C MET A 133 3.93 5.38 3.59
N LEU A 134 4.15 6.12 2.49
CA LEU A 134 5.12 7.22 2.46
C LEU A 134 4.54 8.57 2.90
N GLU A 135 3.21 8.77 2.81
CA GLU A 135 2.63 10.11 3.00
C GLU A 135 1.45 10.16 3.97
N HIS A 136 0.87 9.02 4.35
CA HIS A 136 -0.42 8.99 5.02
C HIS A 136 -0.51 8.07 6.24
N THR A 137 0.61 7.64 6.80
CA THR A 137 0.60 6.91 8.08
C THR A 137 0.08 7.80 9.22
N TYR A 138 -0.39 7.21 10.30
CA TYR A 138 -0.81 7.97 11.47
C TYR A 138 0.33 8.81 12.07
N GLU A 139 1.55 8.28 12.05
CA GLU A 139 2.76 8.99 12.48
C GLU A 139 2.97 10.29 11.68
N GLN A 140 2.93 10.19 10.34
CA GLN A 140 3.10 11.35 9.46
C GLN A 140 1.98 12.37 9.63
N ARG A 141 0.74 11.91 9.83
CA ARG A 141 -0.39 12.81 10.10
C ARG A 141 -0.27 13.49 11.44
N LEU A 142 0.14 12.77 12.49
CA LEU A 142 0.38 13.34 13.80
C LEU A 142 1.52 14.37 13.75
N ALA A 143 2.61 14.04 13.05
CA ALA A 143 3.72 14.97 12.82
C ALA A 143 3.27 16.24 12.09
N TYR A 144 2.41 16.10 11.07
CA TYR A 144 1.83 17.24 10.37
C TYR A 144 0.98 18.12 11.30
N VAL A 145 0.10 17.52 12.10
CA VAL A 145 -0.75 18.26 13.07
C VAL A 145 0.13 18.97 14.09
N ALA A 146 1.08 18.26 14.72
CA ALA A 146 1.98 18.84 15.74
C ALA A 146 2.77 20.03 15.18
N ARG A 147 3.29 19.91 13.95
CA ARG A 147 4.00 21.00 13.29
C ARG A 147 3.09 22.22 13.03
N LYS A 148 1.82 21.99 12.64
CA LYS A 148 0.88 23.07 12.29
C LYS A 148 0.28 23.76 13.51
N THR A 149 0.11 23.04 14.61
CA THR A 149 -0.59 23.57 15.80
C THR A 149 0.37 23.99 16.92
N LEU A 150 1.51 23.33 17.05
CA LEU A 150 2.45 23.54 18.15
C LEU A 150 3.82 24.06 17.69
N ASP A 151 4.00 24.28 16.38
CA ASP A 151 5.31 24.52 15.74
C ASP A 151 6.38 23.48 16.15
N TRP A 152 5.93 22.31 16.55
CA TRP A 152 6.79 21.23 16.99
C TRP A 152 7.22 20.38 15.80
N ARG A 153 8.52 20.36 15.53
CA ARG A 153 9.13 19.47 14.55
C ARG A 153 9.46 18.15 15.24
N LEU A 154 8.68 17.12 14.97
CA LEU A 154 9.12 15.76 15.24
C LEU A 154 10.39 15.53 14.42
N ASP A 155 11.38 14.88 15.01
CA ASP A 155 12.63 14.54 14.32
C ASP A 155 12.27 13.59 13.16
N ASP A 156 12.25 14.15 11.94
CA ASP A 156 11.98 13.43 10.70
C ASP A 156 13.19 12.55 10.28
N ALA A 157 14.02 12.15 11.23
CA ALA A 157 15.16 11.32 10.93
C ALA A 157 14.70 10.00 10.33
N LEU A 158 14.89 9.82 9.04
CA LEU A 158 14.63 8.58 8.34
C LEU A 158 15.24 7.41 9.11
N PRO A 159 14.54 6.27 9.24
CA PRO A 159 15.09 5.09 9.90
C PRO A 159 16.39 4.66 9.22
N VAL A 160 17.30 4.10 9.98
CA VAL A 160 18.50 3.51 9.40
C VAL A 160 18.10 2.25 8.66
N MET A 161 18.29 2.22 7.35
CA MET A 161 18.10 1.03 6.54
C MET A 161 19.37 0.20 6.55
N VAL A 162 19.29 -1.04 6.99
CA VAL A 162 20.42 -1.98 6.93
C VAL A 162 20.15 -2.97 5.79
N VAL A 163 20.99 -2.91 4.77
CA VAL A 163 21.00 -3.91 3.69
C VAL A 163 21.94 -5.03 4.11
N VAL A 164 21.46 -6.26 4.10
CA VAL A 164 22.27 -7.45 4.39
C VAL A 164 22.47 -8.22 3.09
N ALA A 165 23.70 -8.49 2.72
CA ALA A 165 24.06 -9.25 1.54
C ALA A 165 24.98 -10.43 1.87
N LEU A 166 24.62 -11.61 1.34
CA LEU A 166 25.45 -12.82 1.39
C LEU A 166 26.31 -12.88 0.13
N VAL A 167 27.62 -12.91 0.28
CA VAL A 167 28.59 -12.82 -0.80
C VAL A 167 29.54 -14.01 -0.77
N ALA A 168 29.76 -14.65 -1.90
CA ALA A 168 30.65 -15.81 -2.06
C ALA A 168 31.87 -15.51 -2.94
N SER A 169 31.90 -14.38 -3.63
CA SER A 169 32.99 -13.99 -4.54
C SER A 169 33.23 -12.48 -4.52
N ARG A 170 34.41 -12.08 -5.00
CA ARG A 170 34.75 -10.66 -5.18
C ARG A 170 33.81 -9.97 -6.19
N GLY A 171 33.40 -10.67 -7.25
CA GLY A 171 32.49 -10.12 -8.24
C GLY A 171 31.12 -9.79 -7.64
N GLU A 172 30.55 -10.71 -6.85
CA GLU A 172 29.30 -10.45 -6.10
C GLU A 172 29.43 -9.28 -5.11
N TYR A 173 30.57 -9.18 -4.43
CA TYR A 173 30.83 -8.07 -3.53
C TYR A 173 30.78 -6.73 -4.25
N LEU A 174 31.49 -6.59 -5.37
CA LEU A 174 31.50 -5.36 -6.16
C LEU A 174 30.11 -4.97 -6.64
N GLN A 175 29.35 -5.96 -7.15
CA GLN A 175 27.97 -5.74 -7.58
C GLN A 175 27.05 -5.27 -6.45
N VAL A 176 27.20 -5.88 -5.27
CA VAL A 176 26.42 -5.47 -4.08
C VAL A 176 26.77 -4.07 -3.64
N VAL A 177 28.05 -3.70 -3.64
CA VAL A 177 28.50 -2.34 -3.27
C VAL A 177 27.97 -1.32 -4.28
N GLU A 178 28.05 -1.58 -5.56
CA GLU A 178 27.53 -0.71 -6.61
C GLU A 178 26.01 -0.49 -6.45
N ASN A 179 25.26 -1.57 -6.28
CA ASN A 179 23.81 -1.51 -6.06
C ASN A 179 23.46 -0.74 -4.77
N TYR A 180 24.24 -0.93 -3.71
CA TYR A 180 24.09 -0.20 -2.46
C TYR A 180 24.35 1.30 -2.65
N GLN A 181 25.41 1.65 -3.34
CA GLN A 181 25.76 3.05 -3.61
C GLN A 181 24.71 3.76 -4.46
N ALA A 182 24.12 3.06 -5.43
CA ALA A 182 23.05 3.58 -6.29
C ALA A 182 21.73 3.87 -5.53
N GLN A 183 21.52 3.32 -4.34
CA GLN A 183 20.33 3.59 -3.54
C GLN A 183 20.34 5.01 -2.97
N GLN A 184 19.20 5.70 -3.08
CA GLN A 184 19.07 7.11 -2.68
C GLN A 184 18.74 7.35 -1.20
N HIS A 185 18.59 6.28 -0.38
CA HIS A 185 18.25 6.45 1.03
C HIS A 185 19.40 7.08 1.83
N ALA A 186 19.14 8.22 2.50
CA ALA A 186 20.18 9.02 3.15
C ALA A 186 20.82 8.33 4.37
N ARG A 187 20.08 7.49 5.10
CA ARG A 187 20.54 6.78 6.30
C ARG A 187 20.59 5.28 6.03
N LYS A 188 21.51 4.84 5.20
CA LYS A 188 21.70 3.43 4.84
C LYS A 188 23.00 2.87 5.39
N ARG A 189 23.02 1.58 5.66
CA ARG A 189 24.20 0.79 6.01
C ARG A 189 24.18 -0.51 5.23
N LEU A 190 25.35 -1.02 4.88
CA LEU A 190 25.51 -2.31 4.23
C LEU A 190 26.25 -3.26 5.16
N LEU A 191 25.65 -4.40 5.44
CA LEU A 191 26.27 -5.53 6.12
C LEU A 191 26.53 -6.64 5.09
N VAL A 192 27.77 -6.87 4.75
CA VAL A 192 28.17 -7.97 3.88
C VAL A 192 28.59 -9.16 4.72
N VAL A 193 27.96 -10.30 4.51
CA VAL A 193 28.28 -11.57 5.15
C VAL A 193 28.96 -12.47 4.11
N LEU A 194 30.21 -12.83 4.37
CA LEU A 194 30.97 -13.72 3.50
C LEU A 194 30.58 -15.17 3.73
N LYS A 195 30.19 -15.90 2.68
CA LYS A 195 29.86 -17.34 2.73
C LYS A 195 31.12 -18.22 2.84
N ARG A 196 32.27 -17.71 2.40
CA ARG A 196 33.58 -18.39 2.42
C ARG A 196 34.62 -17.39 2.82
N ALA A 197 35.75 -17.89 3.37
CA ALA A 197 36.91 -17.05 3.62
C ALA A 197 37.42 -16.44 2.31
N ILE A 198 37.11 -15.17 2.11
CA ILE A 198 37.60 -14.33 1.02
C ILE A 198 38.57 -13.38 1.67
N ASP A 199 39.72 -13.13 1.05
CA ASP A 199 40.73 -12.19 1.56
C ASP A 199 40.10 -10.79 1.63
N VAL A 200 39.67 -10.41 2.84
CA VAL A 200 38.94 -9.16 3.11
C VAL A 200 39.79 -7.94 2.76
N GLU A 201 41.13 -8.03 2.89
CA GLU A 201 42.06 -6.96 2.55
C GLU A 201 42.04 -6.65 1.04
N LYS A 202 41.77 -7.66 0.21
CA LYS A 202 41.60 -7.50 -1.25
C LYS A 202 40.22 -7.03 -1.65
N LEU A 203 39.24 -7.03 -0.74
CA LEU A 203 37.89 -6.51 -0.97
C LEU A 203 37.79 -5.00 -0.70
N ALA A 204 38.80 -4.41 -0.05
CA ALA A 204 38.78 -3.01 0.31
C ALA A 204 38.71 -2.11 -0.94
N GLY A 205 37.48 -1.80 -1.30
CA GLY A 205 37.12 -0.58 -2.03
C GLY A 205 37.23 0.62 -1.08
N PRO A 206 36.93 1.84 -1.53
CA PRO A 206 37.06 3.04 -0.73
C PRO A 206 36.39 2.87 0.64
N HIS A 207 37.07 3.30 1.70
CA HIS A 207 36.65 3.17 3.10
C HIS A 207 35.32 3.88 3.39
N ASP A 208 34.23 3.29 2.93
CA ASP A 208 32.88 3.74 3.27
C ASP A 208 32.53 3.19 4.67
N LYS A 209 32.51 4.09 5.66
CA LYS A 209 32.17 3.75 7.05
C LYS A 209 30.75 3.17 7.21
N THR A 210 29.93 3.25 6.17
CA THR A 210 28.58 2.66 6.15
C THR A 210 28.56 1.19 5.73
N ILE A 211 29.69 0.66 5.24
CA ILE A 211 29.86 -0.73 4.83
C ILE A 211 30.60 -1.52 5.90
N ARG A 212 30.00 -2.59 6.37
CA ARG A 212 30.62 -3.55 7.31
C ARG A 212 30.68 -4.93 6.67
N VAL A 213 31.85 -5.54 6.68
CA VAL A 213 32.06 -6.91 6.22
C VAL A 213 32.27 -7.83 7.43
N VAL A 214 31.53 -8.95 7.43
CA VAL A 214 31.60 -9.97 8.47
C VAL A 214 31.91 -11.31 7.81
N ASP A 215 32.93 -11.99 8.31
CA ASP A 215 33.28 -13.35 7.89
C ASP A 215 32.50 -14.35 8.74
N SER A 216 31.59 -15.11 8.11
CA SER A 216 30.78 -16.09 8.82
C SER A 216 31.58 -17.26 9.38
N SER A 217 32.80 -17.50 8.88
CA SER A 217 33.69 -18.56 9.40
C SER A 217 34.37 -18.20 10.75
N LYS A 218 34.34 -16.90 11.11
CA LYS A 218 34.90 -16.37 12.37
C LYS A 218 33.86 -16.05 13.44
N ALA A 219 32.61 -16.38 13.20
CA ALA A 219 31.47 -16.08 14.08
C ALA A 219 30.99 -17.31 14.87
N ALA A 220 31.85 -18.29 15.11
CA ALA A 220 31.62 -19.48 15.94
C ALA A 220 32.29 -19.30 17.31
#